data_1191ba3086efea9ebf28135ed197a7d9
#
_entry.id   1191ba3086efea9ebf28135ed197a7d9
#
_cell.length_a   1.000
_cell.length_b   1.000
_cell.length_c   1.000
_cell.angle_alpha   90.00
_cell.angle_beta   90.00
_cell.angle_gamma   90.00
#
_symmetry.space_group_name_H-M   'P 1'
#
loop_
_entity.id
_entity.type
_entity.pdbx_description
1 polymer ?
#
loop_
_entity_poly.entity_id
_entity_poly.type
_entity_poly.pdbx_seq_one_letter_code
_entity_poly.pdbx_strand_id
1 'polypeptide(L)'
;LSGFDLLRNINLTVKAGQVTVLVGPNGAGKSSLLKVLTGELNPSQGLVYLNQQNLSEWDIERKASVLAVLPQNSQLNFPFTADEVVGLGCIPHKTGYAEDQKIINHALQMVDASYLQRRLYTQMSGGEKQRVQLARVLAQIWCKTDFGEQFLILDEPTAAFDLAHQKMTLDIVKQFSARGVGVLLVLHDLNLAARCADNLVVVNGGMIEAVGSPDKILTEQLIEKVFDIKATITRHPLADTPLVIT
;
A
#
# COMPACT_ATOMS: atom_id res chain seq x y z
N LEU A 1 -22.19 -13.94 9.29
CA LEU A 1 -22.42 -12.85 8.35
C LEU A 1 -23.28 -13.40 7.22
N SER A 2 -24.45 -12.83 7.07
CA SER A 2 -25.52 -13.26 6.18
C SER A 2 -25.10 -13.33 4.72
N GLY A 3 -24.87 -14.52 4.15
CA GLY A 3 -25.15 -14.95 2.77
C GLY A 3 -24.66 -14.14 1.56
N PHE A 4 -23.88 -13.07 1.72
CA PHE A 4 -23.36 -12.29 0.60
C PHE A 4 -21.86 -12.52 0.44
N ASP A 5 -21.47 -13.01 -0.73
CA ASP A 5 -20.06 -13.08 -1.13
C ASP A 5 -19.50 -11.68 -1.33
N LEU A 6 -18.63 -11.25 -0.43
CA LEU A 6 -17.96 -9.94 -0.51
C LEU A 6 -16.96 -9.86 -1.66
N LEU A 7 -16.34 -10.98 -2.00
CA LEU A 7 -15.38 -11.14 -3.10
C LEU A 7 -15.72 -12.40 -3.89
N ARG A 8 -15.67 -12.32 -5.21
CA ARG A 8 -16.00 -13.43 -6.09
C ARG A 8 -14.99 -13.58 -7.22
N ASN A 9 -14.47 -14.79 -7.39
CA ASN A 9 -13.55 -15.15 -8.49
C ASN A 9 -12.37 -14.19 -8.65
N ILE A 10 -11.73 -13.82 -7.54
CA ILE A 10 -10.57 -12.93 -7.56
C ILE A 10 -9.33 -13.74 -7.96
N ASN A 11 -8.74 -13.35 -9.08
CA ASN A 11 -7.42 -13.82 -9.51
C ASN A 11 -6.51 -12.60 -9.66
N LEU A 12 -5.61 -12.41 -8.72
CA LEU A 12 -4.71 -11.26 -8.65
C LEU A 12 -3.28 -11.72 -8.37
N THR A 13 -2.33 -11.17 -9.11
CA THR A 13 -0.89 -11.34 -8.85
C THR A 13 -0.25 -9.99 -8.66
N VAL A 14 0.38 -9.78 -7.51
CA VAL A 14 1.27 -8.64 -7.24
C VAL A 14 2.70 -9.10 -7.48
N LYS A 15 3.42 -8.43 -8.38
CA LYS A 15 4.77 -8.81 -8.76
C LYS A 15 5.80 -7.99 -8.00
N ALA A 16 6.90 -8.64 -7.62
CA ALA A 16 8.07 -7.95 -7.07
C ALA A 16 8.63 -6.93 -8.09
N GLY A 17 9.10 -5.80 -7.61
CA GLY A 17 9.64 -4.73 -8.44
C GLY A 17 8.60 -3.97 -9.27
N GLN A 18 7.30 -4.11 -8.98
CA GLN A 18 6.22 -3.41 -9.66
C GLN A 18 5.28 -2.73 -8.66
N VAL A 19 4.71 -1.61 -9.08
CA VAL A 19 3.64 -0.92 -8.37
C VAL A 19 2.31 -1.34 -8.97
N THR A 20 1.55 -2.12 -8.21
CA THR A 20 0.15 -2.47 -8.52
C THR A 20 -0.76 -1.52 -7.75
N VAL A 21 -1.65 -0.83 -8.45
CA VAL A 21 -2.62 0.07 -7.81
C VAL A 21 -4.03 -0.51 -7.93
N LEU A 22 -4.71 -0.58 -6.79
CA LEU A 22 -6.09 -1.03 -6.67
C LEU A 22 -7.02 0.18 -6.60
N VAL A 23 -7.94 0.29 -7.56
CA VAL A 23 -8.95 1.35 -7.60
C VAL A 23 -10.36 0.76 -7.70
N GLY A 24 -11.37 1.56 -7.41
CA GLY A 24 -12.78 1.18 -7.52
C GLY A 24 -13.65 2.03 -6.61
N PRO A 25 -14.97 2.02 -6.79
CA PRO A 25 -15.89 2.79 -5.98
C PRO A 25 -15.90 2.36 -4.51
N ASN A 26 -16.51 3.17 -3.65
CA ASN A 26 -16.70 2.79 -2.26
C ASN A 26 -17.59 1.54 -2.17
N GLY A 27 -17.25 0.61 -1.27
CA GLY A 27 -17.96 -0.66 -1.16
C GLY A 27 -17.63 -1.71 -2.24
N ALA A 28 -16.70 -1.44 -3.16
CA ALA A 28 -16.29 -2.38 -4.21
C ALA A 28 -15.61 -3.67 -3.71
N GLY A 29 -15.19 -3.71 -2.42
CA GLY A 29 -14.50 -4.87 -1.84
C GLY A 29 -12.98 -4.70 -1.67
N LYS A 30 -12.41 -3.52 -1.95
CA LYS A 30 -10.96 -3.26 -1.87
C LYS A 30 -10.36 -3.61 -0.49
N SER A 31 -10.92 -3.09 0.59
CA SER A 31 -10.43 -3.36 1.95
C SER A 31 -10.62 -4.83 2.36
N SER A 32 -11.69 -5.49 1.89
CA SER A 32 -11.88 -6.94 2.10
C SER A 32 -10.81 -7.74 1.36
N LEU A 33 -10.48 -7.34 0.14
CA LEU A 33 -9.39 -7.97 -0.63
C LEU A 33 -8.04 -7.80 0.07
N LEU A 34 -7.74 -6.59 0.58
CA LEU A 34 -6.51 -6.38 1.35
C LEU A 34 -6.45 -7.28 2.59
N LYS A 35 -7.53 -7.38 3.36
CA LYS A 35 -7.59 -8.26 4.53
C LYS A 35 -7.36 -9.74 4.20
N VAL A 36 -7.83 -10.19 3.04
CA VAL A 36 -7.55 -11.55 2.55
C VAL A 36 -6.07 -11.68 2.16
N LEU A 37 -5.51 -10.72 1.45
CA LEU A 37 -4.10 -10.73 1.02
C LEU A 37 -3.11 -10.62 2.19
N THR A 38 -3.51 -9.99 3.29
CA THR A 38 -2.67 -9.87 4.51
C THR A 38 -2.85 -11.04 5.48
N GLY A 39 -3.86 -11.90 5.25
CA GLY A 39 -4.21 -13.00 6.12
C GLY A 39 -5.00 -12.59 7.37
N GLU A 40 -5.56 -11.37 7.40
CA GLU A 40 -6.49 -10.94 8.44
C GLU A 40 -7.87 -11.60 8.30
N LEU A 41 -8.24 -11.95 7.07
CA LEU A 41 -9.43 -12.73 6.74
C LEU A 41 -9.02 -13.95 5.92
N ASN A 42 -9.51 -15.12 6.32
CA ASN A 42 -9.38 -16.33 5.51
C ASN A 42 -10.43 -16.31 4.40
N PRO A 43 -10.08 -16.63 3.14
CA PRO A 43 -11.06 -16.80 2.09
C PRO A 43 -11.93 -18.02 2.37
N SER A 44 -13.22 -17.97 2.05
CA SER A 44 -14.13 -19.12 2.15
C SER A 44 -13.81 -20.19 1.11
N GLN A 45 -13.26 -19.79 -0.04
CA GLN A 45 -12.78 -20.65 -1.12
C GLN A 45 -11.54 -20.00 -1.76
N GLY A 46 -10.65 -20.82 -2.33
CA GLY A 46 -9.40 -20.37 -2.92
C GLY A 46 -8.28 -20.24 -1.90
N LEU A 47 -7.12 -19.79 -2.35
CA LEU A 47 -5.89 -19.72 -1.56
C LEU A 47 -5.15 -18.42 -1.87
N VAL A 48 -4.39 -17.95 -0.91
CA VAL A 48 -3.43 -16.82 -1.06
C VAL A 48 -2.03 -17.38 -0.94
N TYR A 49 -1.18 -17.02 -1.88
CA TYR A 49 0.24 -17.39 -1.86
C TYR A 49 1.11 -16.16 -1.66
N LEU A 50 2.12 -16.31 -0.83
CA LEU A 50 3.22 -15.36 -0.66
C LEU A 50 4.52 -16.10 -0.96
N ASN A 51 5.29 -15.62 -1.94
CA ASN A 51 6.51 -16.31 -2.39
C ASN A 51 6.30 -17.81 -2.66
N GLN A 52 5.23 -18.15 -3.40
CA GLN A 52 4.84 -19.51 -3.80
C GLN A 52 4.45 -20.46 -2.64
N GLN A 53 4.45 -20.00 -1.41
CA GLN A 53 3.98 -20.73 -0.23
C GLN A 53 2.60 -20.21 0.17
N ASN A 54 1.70 -21.10 0.61
CA ASN A 54 0.39 -20.70 1.11
C ASN A 54 0.55 -19.73 2.29
N LEU A 55 -0.16 -18.60 2.25
CA LEU A 55 -0.05 -17.56 3.27
C LEU A 55 -0.36 -18.06 4.68
N SER A 56 -1.28 -19.02 4.82
CA SER A 56 -1.64 -19.62 6.11
C SER A 56 -0.55 -20.49 6.75
N GLU A 57 0.46 -20.90 5.97
CA GLU A 57 1.58 -21.73 6.42
C GLU A 57 2.81 -20.92 6.82
N TRP A 58 2.75 -19.59 6.63
CA TRP A 58 3.88 -18.73 7.00
C TRP A 58 3.97 -18.57 8.51
N ASP A 59 5.19 -18.72 9.02
CA ASP A 59 5.54 -18.27 10.35
C ASP A 59 5.39 -16.73 10.47
N ILE A 60 4.90 -16.26 11.63
CA ILE A 60 4.58 -14.84 11.81
C ILE A 60 5.82 -13.94 11.66
N GLU A 61 6.97 -14.33 12.23
CA GLU A 61 8.20 -13.51 12.16
C GLU A 61 8.73 -13.46 10.73
N ARG A 62 8.75 -14.61 10.04
CA ARG A 62 9.19 -14.70 8.64
C ARG A 62 8.25 -13.92 7.72
N LYS A 63 6.94 -14.05 7.90
CA LYS A 63 5.95 -13.27 7.15
C LYS A 63 6.17 -11.76 7.37
N ALA A 64 6.40 -11.33 8.60
CA ALA A 64 6.63 -9.92 8.91
C ALA A 64 7.92 -9.36 8.27
N SER A 65 8.93 -10.19 7.95
CA SER A 65 10.14 -9.73 7.25
C SER A 65 9.96 -9.56 5.74
N VAL A 66 8.91 -10.14 5.16
CA VAL A 66 8.63 -10.08 3.71
C VAL A 66 7.35 -9.32 3.35
N LEU A 67 6.44 -9.08 4.30
CA LEU A 67 5.16 -8.43 4.06
C LEU A 67 4.92 -7.33 5.08
N ALA A 68 5.04 -6.07 4.64
CA ALA A 68 4.69 -4.90 5.43
C ALA A 68 3.34 -4.32 4.99
N VAL A 69 2.51 -3.95 5.97
CA VAL A 69 1.15 -3.48 5.73
C VAL A 69 0.91 -2.17 6.47
N LEU A 70 0.47 -1.14 5.73
CA LEU A 70 -0.08 0.09 6.27
C LEU A 70 -1.60 0.07 6.07
N PRO A 71 -2.39 -0.25 7.11
CA PRO A 71 -3.84 -0.19 7.01
C PRO A 71 -4.34 1.26 7.01
N GLN A 72 -5.55 1.49 6.51
CA GLN A 72 -6.19 2.81 6.46
C GLN A 72 -6.26 3.50 7.83
N ASN A 73 -6.53 2.73 8.88
CA ASN A 73 -6.59 3.21 10.26
C ASN A 73 -5.54 2.49 11.12
N SER A 74 -4.52 3.21 11.55
CA SER A 74 -3.49 2.73 12.48
C SER A 74 -3.53 3.57 13.76
N GLN A 75 -4.35 3.17 14.72
CA GLN A 75 -4.40 3.85 16.01
C GLN A 75 -3.48 3.17 17.02
N LEU A 76 -2.51 3.92 17.52
CA LEU A 76 -1.72 3.55 18.69
C LEU A 76 -2.10 4.51 19.82
N ASN A 77 -2.64 3.94 20.90
CA ASN A 77 -3.09 4.71 22.06
C ASN A 77 -2.04 4.71 23.21
N PHE A 78 -0.84 4.23 22.92
CA PHE A 78 0.27 4.22 23.88
C PHE A 78 1.17 5.43 23.70
N PRO A 79 1.82 5.94 24.77
CA PRO A 79 2.67 7.12 24.73
C PRO A 79 4.07 6.84 24.18
N PHE A 80 4.15 6.18 23.04
CA PHE A 80 5.40 5.99 22.31
C PHE A 80 5.84 7.26 21.60
N THR A 81 7.14 7.48 21.47
CA THR A 81 7.73 8.49 20.62
C THR A 81 7.74 8.03 19.14
N ALA A 82 7.96 8.94 18.19
CA ALA A 82 7.97 8.55 16.76
C ALA A 82 9.06 7.52 16.45
N ASP A 83 10.26 7.67 17.02
CA ASP A 83 11.35 6.70 16.84
C ASP A 83 11.01 5.32 17.42
N GLU A 84 10.34 5.26 18.56
CA GLU A 84 9.85 3.99 19.12
C GLU A 84 8.80 3.33 18.21
N VAL A 85 7.86 4.11 17.67
CA VAL A 85 6.86 3.59 16.70
C VAL A 85 7.53 3.06 15.44
N VAL A 86 8.50 3.79 14.87
CA VAL A 86 9.21 3.33 13.67
C VAL A 86 10.08 2.12 13.99
N GLY A 87 10.67 2.07 15.19
CA GLY A 87 11.46 0.94 15.68
C GLY A 87 10.69 -0.38 15.74
N LEU A 88 9.35 -0.35 15.91
CA LEU A 88 8.53 -1.56 15.80
C LEU A 88 8.68 -2.24 14.43
N GLY A 89 8.99 -1.48 13.37
CA GLY A 89 9.26 -2.02 12.04
C GLY A 89 10.56 -2.82 11.97
N CYS A 90 11.55 -2.55 12.84
CA CYS A 90 12.84 -3.25 12.82
C CYS A 90 12.78 -4.64 13.50
N ILE A 91 11.75 -4.92 14.31
CA ILE A 91 11.65 -6.16 15.11
C ILE A 91 11.87 -7.44 14.31
N PRO A 92 11.32 -7.63 13.08
CA PRO A 92 11.48 -8.88 12.35
C PRO A 92 12.92 -9.18 11.92
N HIS A 93 13.80 -8.17 11.85
CA HIS A 93 15.12 -8.31 11.24
C HIS A 93 16.25 -8.64 12.22
N LYS A 94 16.07 -8.37 13.53
CA LYS A 94 17.08 -8.63 14.57
C LYS A 94 18.46 -8.02 14.26
N THR A 95 18.49 -6.85 13.62
CA THR A 95 19.70 -6.18 13.11
C THR A 95 20.59 -5.58 14.21
N GLY A 96 20.03 -5.39 15.41
CA GLY A 96 20.70 -4.82 16.57
C GLY A 96 20.57 -3.30 16.65
N TYR A 97 20.68 -2.77 17.87
CA TYR A 97 20.34 -1.38 18.21
C TYR A 97 20.98 -0.32 17.30
N ALA A 98 22.28 -0.46 17.00
CA ALA A 98 23.00 0.56 16.20
C ALA A 98 22.51 0.63 14.74
N GLU A 99 22.16 -0.51 14.15
CA GLU A 99 21.63 -0.56 12.79
C GLU A 99 20.15 -0.14 12.77
N ASP A 100 19.36 -0.58 13.76
CA ASP A 100 17.98 -0.14 13.91
C ASP A 100 17.87 1.38 13.98
N GLN A 101 18.75 2.05 14.75
CA GLN A 101 18.76 3.51 14.84
C GLN A 101 19.05 4.20 13.49
N LYS A 102 19.90 3.62 12.65
CA LYS A 102 20.16 4.15 11.30
C LYS A 102 18.91 4.00 10.43
N ILE A 103 18.27 2.83 10.46
CA ILE A 103 17.05 2.54 9.70
C ILE A 103 15.94 3.50 10.12
N ILE A 104 15.70 3.68 11.43
CA ILE A 104 14.71 4.59 11.99
C ILE A 104 14.93 6.02 11.50
N ASN A 105 16.17 6.51 11.59
CA ASN A 105 16.51 7.87 11.16
C ASN A 105 16.28 8.07 9.66
N HIS A 106 16.70 7.12 8.82
CA HIS A 106 16.48 7.20 7.38
C HIS A 106 15.00 7.11 7.03
N ALA A 107 14.25 6.21 7.67
CA ALA A 107 12.82 6.06 7.42
C ALA A 107 12.04 7.35 7.80
N LEU A 108 12.36 7.96 8.94
CA LEU A 108 11.79 9.25 9.35
C LEU A 108 12.17 10.38 8.38
N GLN A 109 13.41 10.40 7.90
CA GLN A 109 13.87 11.38 6.92
C GLN A 109 13.13 11.26 5.59
N MET A 110 12.91 10.03 5.10
CA MET A 110 12.21 9.79 3.84
C MET A 110 10.77 10.32 3.84
N VAL A 111 10.10 10.30 4.99
CA VAL A 111 8.71 10.75 5.12
C VAL A 111 8.59 12.18 5.67
N ASP A 112 9.67 12.96 5.66
CA ASP A 112 9.73 14.32 6.22
C ASP A 112 9.19 14.39 7.66
N ALA A 113 9.64 13.47 8.51
CA ALA A 113 9.20 13.37 9.90
C ALA A 113 10.37 13.35 10.92
N SER A 114 11.60 13.70 10.52
CA SER A 114 12.76 13.70 11.42
C SER A 114 12.58 14.61 12.63
N TYR A 115 11.86 15.74 12.46
CA TYR A 115 11.58 16.69 13.55
C TYR A 115 10.61 16.14 14.61
N LEU A 116 9.92 15.02 14.31
CA LEU A 116 8.98 14.35 15.21
C LEU A 116 9.65 13.30 16.09
N GLN A 117 10.90 12.95 15.83
CA GLN A 117 11.58 11.76 16.38
C GLN A 117 11.31 11.52 17.85
N ARG A 118 11.46 12.54 18.70
CA ARG A 118 11.27 12.48 20.15
C ARG A 118 9.88 12.87 20.63
N ARG A 119 8.97 13.22 19.70
CA ARG A 119 7.61 13.64 20.02
C ARG A 119 6.72 12.44 20.29
N LEU A 120 5.83 12.54 21.28
CA LEU A 120 4.86 11.49 21.57
C LEU A 120 3.85 11.34 20.43
N TYR A 121 3.64 10.12 19.96
CA TYR A 121 2.72 9.80 18.87
C TYR A 121 1.29 10.26 19.14
N THR A 122 0.85 10.19 20.41
CA THR A 122 -0.50 10.64 20.83
C THR A 122 -0.72 12.14 20.66
N GLN A 123 0.35 12.94 20.63
CA GLN A 123 0.32 14.41 20.50
C GLN A 123 0.47 14.89 19.05
N MET A 124 0.56 13.98 18.08
CA MET A 124 0.74 14.29 16.66
C MET A 124 -0.60 14.53 15.97
N SER A 125 -0.60 15.37 14.95
CA SER A 125 -1.70 15.53 14.00
C SER A 125 -1.94 14.24 13.19
N GLY A 126 -3.09 14.13 12.52
CA GLY A 126 -3.41 12.96 11.68
C GLY A 126 -2.37 12.71 10.58
N GLY A 127 -1.94 13.75 9.88
CA GLY A 127 -0.93 13.64 8.83
C GLY A 127 0.46 13.27 9.38
N GLU A 128 0.87 13.84 10.54
CA GLU A 128 2.11 13.44 11.22
C GLU A 128 2.09 11.97 11.63
N LYS A 129 0.99 11.50 12.23
CA LYS A 129 0.79 10.10 12.58
C LYS A 129 0.89 9.18 11.37
N GLN A 130 0.26 9.56 10.27
CA GLN A 130 0.29 8.77 9.04
C GLN A 130 1.69 8.68 8.44
N ARG A 131 2.49 9.78 8.45
CA ARG A 131 3.89 9.74 8.02
C ARG A 131 4.75 8.85 8.93
N VAL A 132 4.58 8.91 10.25
CA VAL A 132 5.29 8.01 11.18
C VAL A 132 4.92 6.56 10.95
N GLN A 133 3.64 6.24 10.68
CA GLN A 133 3.22 4.89 10.34
C GLN A 133 3.76 4.42 8.99
N LEU A 134 3.84 5.32 8.01
CA LEU A 134 4.52 5.01 6.74
C LEU A 134 6.00 4.69 7.00
N ALA A 135 6.73 5.52 7.78
CA ALA A 135 8.11 5.23 8.16
C ALA A 135 8.27 3.86 8.84
N ARG A 136 7.34 3.48 9.72
CA ARG A 136 7.33 2.17 10.40
C ARG A 136 7.28 1.01 9.39
N VAL A 137 6.38 1.04 8.41
CA VAL A 137 6.27 -0.04 7.42
C VAL A 137 7.43 -0.04 6.43
N LEU A 138 8.03 1.11 6.14
CA LEU A 138 9.27 1.20 5.35
C LEU A 138 10.45 0.60 6.12
N ALA A 139 10.58 0.87 7.42
CA ALA A 139 11.59 0.25 8.27
C ALA A 139 11.46 -1.29 8.30
N GLN A 140 10.21 -1.80 8.24
CA GLN A 140 9.92 -3.23 8.26
C GLN A 140 10.44 -3.98 7.02
N ILE A 141 10.56 -3.32 5.87
CA ILE A 141 11.09 -3.92 4.62
C ILE A 141 12.40 -3.25 4.16
N TRP A 142 13.08 -2.59 5.10
CA TRP A 142 14.32 -1.85 4.78
C TRP A 142 15.47 -2.75 4.41
N CYS A 143 15.65 -3.82 5.19
CA CYS A 143 16.68 -4.82 4.98
C CYS A 143 16.17 -5.96 4.11
N LYS A 144 17.02 -6.41 3.19
CA LYS A 144 16.72 -7.65 2.43
C LYS A 144 16.66 -8.84 3.38
N THR A 145 15.90 -9.84 3.01
CA THR A 145 15.73 -11.09 3.74
C THR A 145 15.96 -12.30 2.83
N ASP A 146 16.36 -13.42 3.40
CA ASP A 146 16.53 -14.69 2.68
C ASP A 146 15.21 -15.47 2.50
N PHE A 147 14.09 -14.93 3.02
CA PHE A 147 12.79 -15.61 2.96
C PHE A 147 12.01 -15.35 1.67
N GLY A 148 12.57 -14.60 0.73
CA GLY A 148 11.99 -14.34 -0.58
C GLY A 148 11.79 -12.86 -0.89
N GLU A 149 10.96 -12.59 -1.89
CA GLU A 149 10.64 -11.23 -2.32
C GLU A 149 9.83 -10.48 -1.25
N GLN A 150 10.09 -9.18 -1.12
CA GLN A 150 9.39 -8.33 -0.16
C GLN A 150 8.21 -7.61 -0.80
N PHE A 151 7.17 -7.42 -0.01
CA PHE A 151 5.94 -6.75 -0.43
C PHE A 151 5.53 -5.68 0.56
N LEU A 152 5.03 -4.56 0.01
CA LEU A 152 4.49 -3.43 0.74
C LEU A 152 3.03 -3.21 0.32
N ILE A 153 2.10 -3.33 1.26
CA ILE A 153 0.68 -3.06 1.05
C ILE A 153 0.32 -1.76 1.76
N LEU A 154 -0.21 -0.78 1.01
CA LEU A 154 -0.59 0.53 1.52
C LEU A 154 -2.07 0.79 1.23
N ASP A 155 -2.89 0.89 2.28
CA ASP A 155 -4.32 1.20 2.16
C ASP A 155 -4.56 2.70 2.33
N GLU A 156 -4.82 3.40 1.22
CA GLU A 156 -5.09 4.85 1.15
C GLU A 156 -4.03 5.73 1.85
N PRO A 157 -2.73 5.54 1.59
CA PRO A 157 -1.67 6.21 2.35
C PRO A 157 -1.63 7.72 2.15
N THR A 158 -2.37 8.26 1.17
CA THR A 158 -2.35 9.67 0.79
C THR A 158 -3.58 10.46 1.24
N ALA A 159 -4.58 9.81 1.87
CA ALA A 159 -5.88 10.41 2.16
C ALA A 159 -5.83 11.66 3.07
N ALA A 160 -4.85 11.72 4.00
CA ALA A 160 -4.69 12.86 4.92
C ALA A 160 -3.55 13.82 4.52
N PHE A 161 -3.00 13.69 3.30
CA PHE A 161 -1.81 14.44 2.87
C PHE A 161 -2.16 15.58 1.92
N ASP A 162 -1.43 16.68 2.06
CA ASP A 162 -1.36 17.71 1.04
C ASP A 162 -0.63 17.22 -0.22
N LEU A 163 -0.65 18.02 -1.28
CA LEU A 163 -0.07 17.66 -2.57
C LEU A 163 1.43 17.31 -2.50
N ALA A 164 2.19 18.01 -1.61
CA ALA A 164 3.61 17.75 -1.47
C ALA A 164 3.89 16.37 -0.84
N HIS A 165 3.16 16.04 0.24
CA HIS A 165 3.28 14.75 0.89
C HIS A 165 2.68 13.60 0.08
N GLN A 166 1.62 13.85 -0.72
CA GLN A 166 1.13 12.87 -1.69
C GLN A 166 2.22 12.51 -2.71
N LYS A 167 2.85 13.54 -3.32
CA LYS A 167 3.95 13.33 -4.26
C LYS A 167 5.11 12.57 -3.62
N MET A 168 5.55 13.00 -2.44
CA MET A 168 6.61 12.32 -1.67
C MET A 168 6.29 10.83 -1.46
N THR A 169 5.06 10.50 -1.07
CA THR A 169 4.63 9.10 -0.86
C THR A 169 4.74 8.28 -2.15
N LEU A 170 4.28 8.82 -3.29
CA LEU A 170 4.41 8.14 -4.57
C LEU A 170 5.87 7.97 -5.02
N ASP A 171 6.72 8.95 -4.75
CA ASP A 171 8.15 8.87 -5.04
C ASP A 171 8.82 7.77 -4.18
N ILE A 172 8.45 7.66 -2.90
CA ILE A 172 8.89 6.57 -2.00
C ILE A 172 8.45 5.20 -2.53
N VAL A 173 7.19 5.05 -2.92
CA VAL A 173 6.64 3.82 -3.50
C VAL A 173 7.47 3.38 -4.71
N LYS A 174 7.77 4.30 -5.63
CA LYS A 174 8.62 4.02 -6.81
C LYS A 174 10.05 3.64 -6.43
N GLN A 175 10.64 4.30 -5.42
CA GLN A 175 11.98 3.96 -4.94
C GLN A 175 12.05 2.53 -4.38
N PHE A 176 11.06 2.11 -3.59
CA PHE A 176 11.03 0.75 -3.05
C PHE A 176 10.75 -0.29 -4.14
N SER A 177 9.85 0.00 -5.07
CA SER A 177 9.64 -0.85 -6.25
C SER A 177 10.93 -1.04 -7.06
N ALA A 178 11.68 0.04 -7.32
CA ALA A 178 12.97 -0.04 -8.01
C ALA A 178 14.04 -0.85 -7.26
N ARG A 179 13.90 -1.07 -5.94
CA ARG A 179 14.75 -1.96 -5.13
C ARG A 179 14.31 -3.44 -5.19
N GLY A 180 13.24 -3.75 -5.93
CA GLY A 180 12.69 -5.09 -6.08
C GLY A 180 11.48 -5.39 -5.19
N VAL A 181 11.01 -4.43 -4.36
CA VAL A 181 9.82 -4.63 -3.52
C VAL A 181 8.56 -4.60 -4.39
N GLY A 182 7.69 -5.60 -4.25
CA GLY A 182 6.35 -5.57 -4.85
C GLY A 182 5.43 -4.64 -4.04
N VAL A 183 4.83 -3.64 -4.68
CA VAL A 183 3.96 -2.70 -3.98
C VAL A 183 2.52 -2.87 -4.42
N LEU A 184 1.61 -3.01 -3.45
CA LEU A 184 0.16 -2.92 -3.66
C LEU A 184 -0.36 -1.67 -2.96
N LEU A 185 -0.93 -0.76 -3.74
CA LEU A 185 -1.38 0.55 -3.27
C LEU A 185 -2.87 0.72 -3.55
N VAL A 186 -3.68 1.04 -2.55
CA VAL A 186 -5.08 1.43 -2.75
C VAL A 186 -5.17 2.95 -2.88
N LEU A 187 -5.77 3.43 -3.96
CA LEU A 187 -6.02 4.85 -4.19
C LEU A 187 -7.46 5.09 -4.63
N HIS A 188 -7.99 6.28 -4.29
CA HIS A 188 -9.28 6.75 -4.80
C HIS A 188 -9.11 7.65 -6.03
N ASP A 189 -8.00 8.37 -6.14
CA ASP A 189 -7.71 9.28 -7.24
C ASP A 189 -7.11 8.50 -8.42
N LEU A 190 -7.87 8.44 -9.53
CA LEU A 190 -7.45 7.75 -10.75
C LEU A 190 -6.25 8.41 -11.42
N ASN A 191 -6.08 9.73 -11.27
CA ASN A 191 -4.96 10.45 -11.84
C ASN A 191 -3.67 10.19 -11.05
N LEU A 192 -3.76 10.09 -9.71
CA LEU A 192 -2.63 9.64 -8.90
C LEU A 192 -2.28 8.18 -9.22
N ALA A 193 -3.29 7.32 -9.37
CA ALA A 193 -3.12 5.92 -9.74
C ALA A 193 -2.41 5.78 -11.10
N ALA A 194 -2.87 6.52 -12.14
CA ALA A 194 -2.26 6.51 -13.46
C ALA A 194 -0.79 6.93 -13.47
N ARG A 195 -0.40 7.85 -12.56
CA ARG A 195 0.98 8.37 -12.47
C ARG A 195 1.97 7.43 -11.81
N CYS A 196 1.51 6.50 -10.98
CA CYS A 196 2.42 5.64 -10.21
C CYS A 196 2.31 4.16 -10.55
N ALA A 197 1.20 3.69 -11.13
CA ALA A 197 0.98 2.28 -11.37
C ALA A 197 1.77 1.76 -12.59
N ASP A 198 2.45 0.64 -12.42
CA ASP A 198 2.85 -0.24 -13.52
C ASP A 198 1.66 -1.11 -13.94
N ASN A 199 0.85 -1.52 -12.97
CA ASN A 199 -0.34 -2.33 -13.17
C ASN A 199 -1.50 -1.75 -12.37
N LEU A 200 -2.61 -1.45 -13.03
CA LEU A 200 -3.84 -0.94 -12.42
C LEU A 200 -4.87 -2.06 -12.37
N VAL A 201 -5.48 -2.25 -11.21
CA VAL A 201 -6.54 -3.23 -10.96
C VAL A 201 -7.80 -2.50 -10.56
N VAL A 202 -8.84 -2.65 -11.36
CA VAL A 202 -10.14 -2.03 -11.13
C VAL A 202 -11.07 -3.05 -10.49
N VAL A 203 -11.55 -2.75 -9.28
CA VAL A 203 -12.48 -3.60 -8.53
C VAL A 203 -13.87 -2.98 -8.52
N ASN A 204 -14.88 -3.78 -8.83
CA ASN A 204 -16.27 -3.38 -8.76
C ASN A 204 -17.13 -4.56 -8.29
N GLY A 205 -18.03 -4.31 -7.32
CA GLY A 205 -18.99 -5.32 -6.82
C GLY A 205 -18.35 -6.64 -6.35
N GLY A 206 -17.16 -6.59 -5.75
CA GLY A 206 -16.43 -7.77 -5.25
C GLY A 206 -15.72 -8.58 -6.34
N MET A 207 -15.59 -8.06 -7.55
CA MET A 207 -14.90 -8.71 -8.68
C MET A 207 -13.83 -7.78 -9.26
N ILE A 208 -12.84 -8.38 -9.92
CA ILE A 208 -11.88 -7.63 -10.74
C ILE A 208 -12.53 -7.37 -12.09
N GLU A 209 -12.76 -6.10 -12.42
CA GLU A 209 -13.36 -5.65 -13.67
C GLU A 209 -12.33 -5.51 -14.79
N ALA A 210 -11.14 -5.01 -14.46
CA ALA A 210 -10.05 -4.83 -15.41
C ALA A 210 -8.68 -4.90 -14.71
N VAL A 211 -7.66 -5.40 -15.44
CA VAL A 211 -6.26 -5.44 -15.00
C VAL A 211 -5.36 -5.09 -16.18
N GLY A 212 -4.41 -4.19 -16.00
CA GLY A 212 -3.42 -3.84 -17.02
C GLY A 212 -2.73 -2.52 -16.74
N SER A 213 -1.88 -2.08 -17.68
CA SER A 213 -1.28 -0.75 -17.56
C SER A 213 -2.35 0.34 -17.61
N PRO A 214 -2.16 1.48 -16.93
CA PRO A 214 -3.12 2.59 -16.94
C PRO A 214 -3.55 3.00 -18.36
N ASP A 215 -2.60 3.07 -19.28
CA ASP A 215 -2.86 3.44 -20.69
C ASP A 215 -3.83 2.50 -21.42
N LYS A 216 -3.84 1.23 -21.05
CA LYS A 216 -4.68 0.22 -21.72
C LYS A 216 -6.08 0.15 -21.15
N ILE A 217 -6.22 0.38 -19.82
CA ILE A 217 -7.49 0.11 -19.16
C ILE A 217 -8.27 1.35 -18.77
N LEU A 218 -7.65 2.52 -18.59
CA LEU A 218 -8.38 3.76 -18.34
C LEU A 218 -9.03 4.25 -19.63
N THR A 219 -10.28 3.86 -19.82
CA THR A 219 -11.12 4.28 -20.96
C THR A 219 -12.38 4.96 -20.44
N GLU A 220 -12.96 5.85 -21.24
CA GLU A 220 -14.23 6.53 -20.91
C GLU A 220 -15.33 5.51 -20.58
N GLN A 221 -15.39 4.41 -21.34
CA GLN A 221 -16.35 3.32 -21.11
C GLN A 221 -16.16 2.61 -19.79
N LEU A 222 -14.90 2.33 -19.38
CA LEU A 222 -14.62 1.70 -18.08
C LEU A 222 -14.98 2.63 -16.93
N ILE A 223 -14.67 3.94 -17.07
CA ILE A 223 -14.98 4.93 -16.04
C ILE A 223 -16.49 5.06 -15.88
N GLU A 224 -17.24 5.20 -16.97
CA GLU A 224 -18.70 5.27 -16.91
C GLU A 224 -19.30 4.00 -16.30
N LYS A 225 -18.85 2.82 -16.73
CA LYS A 225 -19.35 1.52 -16.22
C LYS A 225 -19.09 1.32 -14.73
N VAL A 226 -17.92 1.70 -14.23
CA VAL A 226 -17.47 1.35 -12.85
C VAL A 226 -17.79 2.44 -11.85
N PHE A 227 -17.66 3.72 -12.26
CA PHE A 227 -17.79 4.86 -11.36
C PHE A 227 -19.09 5.64 -11.57
N ASP A 228 -19.89 5.26 -12.59
CA ASP A 228 -21.18 5.90 -12.94
C ASP A 228 -21.03 7.40 -13.22
N ILE A 229 -19.90 7.78 -13.86
CA ILE A 229 -19.62 9.16 -14.27
C ILE A 229 -19.10 9.19 -15.71
N LYS A 230 -19.49 10.22 -16.45
CA LYS A 230 -18.89 10.52 -17.76
C LYS A 230 -17.54 11.21 -17.55
N ALA A 231 -16.55 10.74 -18.27
CA ALA A 231 -15.20 11.30 -18.22
C ALA A 231 -14.61 11.37 -19.61
N THR A 232 -13.69 12.28 -19.81
CA THR A 232 -12.83 12.34 -21.00
C THR A 232 -11.42 11.91 -20.62
N ILE A 233 -10.80 11.05 -21.43
CA ILE A 233 -9.42 10.61 -21.22
C ILE A 233 -8.51 11.37 -22.18
N THR A 234 -7.52 12.06 -21.61
CA THR A 234 -6.49 12.79 -22.37
C THR A 234 -5.09 12.43 -21.84
N ARG A 235 -4.05 13.04 -22.40
CA ARG A 235 -2.68 12.89 -21.90
C ARG A 235 -2.34 13.99 -20.90
N HIS A 236 -1.71 13.60 -19.80
CA HIS A 236 -1.20 14.56 -18.82
C HIS A 236 -0.06 15.38 -19.44
N PRO A 237 -0.10 16.73 -19.40
CA PRO A 237 0.84 17.59 -20.13
C PRO A 237 2.30 17.47 -19.68
N LEU A 238 2.54 17.02 -18.45
CA LEU A 238 3.89 16.91 -17.86
C LEU A 238 4.35 15.47 -17.57
N ALA A 239 3.42 14.50 -17.63
CA ALA A 239 3.72 13.13 -17.16
C ALA A 239 3.18 12.13 -18.16
N ASP A 240 3.50 12.00 -19.29
CA ASP A 240 3.03 11.07 -20.35
C ASP A 240 2.17 9.88 -19.86
N THR A 241 1.17 10.18 -19.04
CA THR A 241 0.21 9.23 -18.44
C THR A 241 -1.22 9.65 -18.79
N PRO A 242 -2.20 8.74 -18.76
CA PRO A 242 -3.60 9.09 -18.89
C PRO A 242 -4.03 10.11 -17.84
N LEU A 243 -4.87 11.06 -18.23
CA LEU A 243 -5.51 12.04 -17.37
C LEU A 243 -7.03 11.89 -17.53
N VAL A 244 -7.69 11.56 -16.42
CA VAL A 244 -9.15 11.46 -16.34
C VAL A 244 -9.71 12.83 -15.97
N ILE A 245 -10.55 13.39 -16.81
CA ILE A 245 -11.26 14.66 -16.60
C ILE A 245 -12.74 14.34 -16.46
N THR A 246 -13.31 14.69 -15.31
CA THR A 246 -14.74 14.46 -14.98
C THR A 246 -15.50 15.77 -14.86
#